data_6a5a9ace5b3b56b660e19fee03368694
#
_entry.id   6a5a9ace5b3b56b660e19fee03368694
#
_cell.length_a   1.000
_cell.length_b   1.000
_cell.length_c   1.000
_cell.angle_alpha   90.00
_cell.angle_beta   90.00
_cell.angle_gamma   90.00
#
_symmetry.space_group_name_H-M   'P 1'
#
loop_
_entity.id
_entity.type
_entity.pdbx_description
1 polymer ?
#
loop_
_entity_poly.entity_id
_entity_poly.type
_entity_poly.pdbx_seq_one_letter_code
_entity_poly.pdbx_strand_id
1 'polypeptide(L)'
;TPCLGFALEEKAHINIWKNCLAEMGLPTGPWLNELRQAVLRGEPDDSLFRVWWKESQQIRERHLPLGQLKFRILRIVPGQKISYITDLIYQPENAGKVVELVRDSDLLFIEAGFLQQDAGHAAARYHLTARQAGELAKMAAARNVVPFHFSPCYSGREILLRDELAEYGPVSPDVRPV
;
A
#
# COMPACT_ATOMS: atom_id res chain seq x y z
N THR A 1 -21.71 -2.53 -17.94
CA THR A 1 -21.95 -2.50 -16.49
C THR A 1 -20.76 -1.82 -15.85
N PRO A 2 -20.95 -0.83 -14.96
CA PRO A 2 -19.83 -0.25 -14.24
C PRO A 2 -19.22 -1.28 -13.28
N CYS A 3 -17.88 -1.32 -13.21
CA CYS A 3 -17.11 -2.14 -12.29
C CYS A 3 -16.42 -1.25 -11.28
N LEU A 4 -16.13 -1.77 -10.11
CA LEU A 4 -15.47 -1.03 -9.04
C LEU A 4 -14.13 -1.68 -8.70
N GLY A 5 -13.06 -0.88 -8.78
CA GLY A 5 -11.77 -1.21 -8.19
C GLY A 5 -11.61 -0.47 -6.87
N PHE A 6 -10.86 -1.05 -5.93
CA PHE A 6 -10.62 -0.47 -4.62
C PHE A 6 -9.12 -0.43 -4.33
N ALA A 7 -8.70 0.64 -3.67
CA ALA A 7 -7.39 0.72 -3.05
C ALA A 7 -7.58 1.20 -1.61
N LEU A 8 -7.07 0.41 -0.68
CA LEU A 8 -7.02 0.73 0.74
C LEU A 8 -5.59 1.08 1.09
N GLU A 9 -5.37 2.31 1.53
CA GLU A 9 -4.06 2.80 1.91
C GLU A 9 -4.03 3.10 3.41
N GLU A 10 -3.13 2.43 4.11
CA GLU A 10 -2.92 2.65 5.53
C GLU A 10 -2.08 3.91 5.73
N LYS A 11 -2.42 4.69 6.74
CA LYS A 11 -1.59 5.84 7.14
C LYS A 11 -0.24 5.38 7.67
N ALA A 12 0.80 6.18 7.46
CA ALA A 12 2.12 5.90 7.99
C ALA A 12 2.09 5.67 9.51
N HIS A 13 2.79 4.63 9.97
CA HIS A 13 3.00 4.36 11.39
C HIS A 13 4.19 5.16 11.92
N ILE A 14 3.97 5.89 12.99
CA ILE A 14 5.02 6.67 13.66
C ILE A 14 5.35 5.99 14.99
N ASN A 15 6.48 5.34 15.03
CA ASN A 15 7.03 4.72 16.23
C ASN A 15 8.00 5.68 16.93
N ILE A 16 8.02 5.62 18.27
CA ILE A 16 8.87 6.48 19.08
C ILE A 16 9.98 5.61 19.69
N TRP A 17 11.21 6.01 19.49
CA TRP A 17 12.37 5.37 20.09
C TRP A 17 12.61 5.94 21.48
N LYS A 18 12.19 5.19 22.49
CA LYS A 18 12.30 5.60 23.90
C LYS A 18 13.74 5.81 24.35
N ASN A 19 14.68 5.03 23.84
CA ASN A 19 16.10 5.18 24.17
C ASN A 19 16.62 6.55 23.70
N CYS A 20 16.26 6.96 22.50
CA CYS A 20 16.66 8.26 21.95
C CYS A 20 16.01 9.44 22.70
N LEU A 21 14.80 9.25 23.24
CA LEU A 21 14.19 10.24 24.15
C LEU A 21 15.06 10.44 25.40
N ALA A 22 15.48 9.34 26.03
CA ALA A 22 16.33 9.40 27.22
C ALA A 22 17.68 10.07 26.93
N GLU A 23 18.31 9.76 25.79
CA GLU A 23 19.57 10.40 25.35
C GLU A 23 19.42 11.92 25.16
N MET A 24 18.23 12.37 24.72
CA MET A 24 17.93 13.80 24.57
C MET A 24 17.50 14.46 25.90
N GLY A 25 17.38 13.68 26.97
CA GLY A 25 16.87 14.17 28.26
C GLY A 25 15.42 14.62 28.21
N LEU A 26 14.62 13.97 27.34
CA LEU A 26 13.21 14.27 27.15
C LEU A 26 12.35 13.16 27.78
N PRO A 27 11.49 13.48 28.74
CA PRO A 27 10.59 12.50 29.33
C PRO A 27 9.42 12.18 28.39
N THR A 28 8.84 11.00 28.55
CA THR A 28 7.59 10.66 27.87
C THR A 28 6.45 11.53 28.37
N GLY A 29 5.49 11.85 27.50
CA GLY A 29 4.35 12.68 27.86
C GLY A 29 3.31 12.82 26.76
N PRO A 30 2.21 13.56 27.01
CA PRO A 30 1.15 13.77 26.03
C PRO A 30 1.65 14.42 24.73
N TRP A 31 2.69 15.25 24.81
CA TRP A 31 3.32 15.90 23.66
C TRP A 31 3.78 14.92 22.56
N LEU A 32 4.03 13.66 22.88
CA LEU A 32 4.38 12.64 21.90
C LEU A 32 3.23 12.35 20.93
N ASN A 33 2.00 12.43 21.39
CA ASN A 33 0.82 12.33 20.54
C ASN A 33 0.67 13.56 19.64
N GLU A 34 0.88 14.74 20.20
CA GLU A 34 0.88 16.01 19.45
C GLU A 34 1.96 15.99 18.36
N LEU A 35 3.16 15.48 18.69
CA LEU A 35 4.26 15.31 17.75
C LEU A 35 3.86 14.38 16.58
N ARG A 36 3.24 13.24 16.86
CA ARG A 36 2.74 12.35 15.79
C ARG A 36 1.75 13.07 14.89
N GLN A 37 0.83 13.82 15.45
CA GLN A 37 -0.16 14.56 14.68
C GLN A 37 0.49 15.66 13.83
N ALA A 38 1.47 16.40 14.34
CA ALA A 38 2.21 17.41 13.60
C ALA A 38 2.91 16.80 12.38
N VAL A 39 3.57 15.65 12.57
CA VAL A 39 4.23 14.91 11.48
C VAL A 39 3.22 14.39 10.45
N LEU A 40 2.08 13.85 10.88
CA LEU A 40 1.04 13.36 9.96
C LEU A 40 0.38 14.49 9.16
N ARG A 41 0.33 15.72 9.72
CA ARG A 41 -0.14 16.90 8.98
C ARG A 41 0.91 17.47 8.02
N GLY A 42 2.14 16.95 8.03
CA GLY A 42 3.22 17.45 7.18
C GLY A 42 3.74 18.83 7.59
N GLU A 43 3.72 19.16 8.88
CA GLU A 43 4.26 20.43 9.36
C GLU A 43 5.75 20.58 8.98
N PRO A 44 6.22 21.81 8.66
CA PRO A 44 7.59 22.05 8.23
C PRO A 44 8.63 21.63 9.27
N ASP A 45 9.77 21.12 8.82
CA ASP A 45 10.82 20.61 9.70
C ASP A 45 11.52 21.70 10.54
N ASP A 46 11.47 22.95 10.08
CA ASP A 46 12.00 24.13 10.78
C ASP A 46 11.03 24.74 11.80
N SER A 47 9.76 24.26 11.81
CA SER A 47 8.80 24.71 12.81
C SER A 47 9.24 24.33 14.23
N LEU A 48 9.07 25.26 15.16
CA LEU A 48 9.36 25.01 16.57
C LEU A 48 8.23 24.23 17.21
N PHE A 49 8.55 23.01 17.64
CA PHE A 49 7.61 22.14 18.32
C PHE A 49 7.79 22.22 19.84
N ARG A 50 6.68 22.36 20.56
CA ARG A 50 6.65 22.43 22.02
C ARG A 50 6.69 21.04 22.63
N VAL A 51 7.78 20.70 23.27
CA VAL A 51 7.94 19.51 24.14
C VAL A 51 7.65 19.92 25.57
N TRP A 52 6.68 19.29 26.23
CA TRP A 52 6.31 19.65 27.59
C TRP A 52 6.04 18.45 28.49
N TRP A 53 6.32 18.62 29.79
CA TRP A 53 6.09 17.59 30.79
C TRP A 53 5.82 18.20 32.16
N LYS A 54 5.30 17.39 33.08
CA LYS A 54 5.10 17.80 34.48
C LYS A 54 6.27 17.30 35.33
N GLU A 55 6.85 18.20 36.09
CA GLU A 55 7.89 17.90 37.07
C GLU A 55 7.52 18.62 38.38
N SER A 56 7.37 17.84 39.47
CA SER A 56 7.01 18.38 40.82
C SER A 56 5.85 19.38 40.77
N GLN A 57 4.75 19.06 40.07
CA GLN A 57 3.55 19.87 39.85
C GLN A 57 3.75 21.15 38.97
N GLN A 58 4.93 21.35 38.44
CA GLN A 58 5.20 22.43 37.49
C GLN A 58 5.25 21.90 36.08
N ILE A 59 4.82 22.73 35.11
CA ILE A 59 4.99 22.41 33.71
C ILE A 59 6.37 22.91 33.28
N ARG A 60 7.17 21.96 32.78
CA ARG A 60 8.43 22.26 32.09
C ARG A 60 8.20 22.16 30.59
N GLU A 61 8.87 23.00 29.84
CA GLU A 61 8.80 22.96 28.38
C GLU A 61 10.12 23.31 27.72
N ARG A 62 10.27 22.79 26.51
CA ARG A 62 11.38 23.10 25.60
C ARG A 62 10.81 23.24 24.18
N HIS A 63 11.37 24.14 23.40
CA HIS A 63 11.01 24.28 22.00
C HIS A 63 12.17 23.75 21.15
N LEU A 64 11.88 22.77 20.29
CA LEU A 64 12.86 22.12 19.44
C LEU A 64 12.35 22.10 18.00
N PRO A 65 13.25 22.20 16.99
CA PRO A 65 12.83 22.04 15.61
C PRO A 65 12.17 20.68 15.37
N LEU A 66 11.03 20.67 14.66
CA LEU A 66 10.27 19.46 14.38
C LEU A 66 11.13 18.42 13.66
N GLY A 67 11.94 18.85 12.69
CA GLY A 67 12.87 17.97 11.95
C GLY A 67 13.89 17.28 12.86
N GLN A 68 14.39 17.98 13.90
CA GLN A 68 15.29 17.36 14.88
C GLN A 68 14.60 16.23 15.65
N LEU A 69 13.35 16.43 16.08
CA LEU A 69 12.56 15.39 16.75
C LEU A 69 12.26 14.23 15.81
N LYS A 70 11.82 14.53 14.58
CA LYS A 70 11.57 13.51 13.55
C LYS A 70 12.79 12.63 13.33
N PHE A 71 13.95 13.22 13.11
CA PHE A 71 15.18 12.48 12.81
C PHE A 71 15.69 11.67 14.01
N ARG A 72 15.62 12.23 15.22
CA ARG A 72 16.24 11.63 16.41
C ARG A 72 15.38 10.61 17.13
N ILE A 73 14.07 10.82 17.21
CA ILE A 73 13.18 10.03 18.08
C ILE A 73 12.04 9.31 17.36
N LEU A 74 11.81 9.60 16.08
CA LEU A 74 10.74 8.95 15.33
C LEU A 74 11.28 7.98 14.30
N ARG A 75 10.62 6.84 14.19
CA ARG A 75 10.72 5.93 13.05
C ARG A 75 9.39 5.96 12.32
N ILE A 76 9.38 6.59 11.16
CA ILE A 76 8.23 6.62 10.27
C ILE A 76 8.30 5.40 9.37
N VAL A 77 7.32 4.53 9.47
CA VAL A 77 7.16 3.36 8.59
C VAL A 77 5.99 3.67 7.65
N PRO A 78 6.19 3.62 6.33
CA PRO A 78 5.09 3.77 5.39
C PRO A 78 3.97 2.79 5.71
N GLY A 79 2.73 3.21 5.54
CA GLY A 79 1.59 2.32 5.59
C GLY A 79 1.59 1.37 4.39
N GLN A 80 0.79 0.31 4.48
CA GLN A 80 0.59 -0.64 3.39
C GLN A 80 -0.54 -0.19 2.49
N LYS A 81 -0.42 -0.49 1.20
CA LYS A 81 -1.48 -0.29 0.22
C LYS A 81 -1.93 -1.64 -0.33
N ILE A 82 -3.21 -1.94 -0.14
CA ILE A 82 -3.86 -3.15 -0.67
C ILE A 82 -4.88 -2.72 -1.71
N SER A 83 -4.82 -3.32 -2.90
CA SER A 83 -5.73 -3.00 -3.99
C SER A 83 -6.45 -4.25 -4.50
N TYR A 84 -7.66 -4.05 -5.01
CA TYR A 84 -8.54 -5.11 -5.50
C TYR A 84 -9.20 -4.69 -6.81
N ILE A 85 -9.01 -5.49 -7.88
CA ILE A 85 -9.53 -5.26 -9.23
C ILE A 85 -10.21 -6.53 -9.72
N THR A 86 -11.46 -6.41 -10.15
CA THR A 86 -12.25 -7.51 -10.73
C THR A 86 -13.21 -7.02 -11.79
N ASP A 87 -13.71 -7.94 -12.62
CA ASP A 87 -14.72 -7.71 -13.66
C ASP A 87 -14.39 -6.55 -14.60
N LEU A 88 -13.19 -6.59 -15.16
CA LEU A 88 -12.62 -5.51 -15.95
C LEU A 88 -12.34 -5.95 -17.39
N ILE A 89 -12.86 -5.22 -18.37
CA ILE A 89 -12.41 -5.37 -19.74
C ILE A 89 -11.09 -4.59 -19.99
N TYR A 90 -10.14 -5.25 -20.65
CA TYR A 90 -8.88 -4.62 -21.04
C TYR A 90 -9.09 -3.62 -22.19
N GLN A 91 -9.11 -2.35 -21.85
CA GLN A 91 -9.16 -1.22 -22.78
C GLN A 91 -8.19 -0.14 -22.31
N PRO A 92 -7.60 0.67 -23.22
CA PRO A 92 -6.59 1.67 -22.84
C PRO A 92 -7.05 2.62 -21.73
N GLU A 93 -8.31 3.06 -21.77
CA GLU A 93 -8.87 3.95 -20.75
C GLU A 93 -8.96 3.26 -19.38
N ASN A 94 -9.47 2.02 -19.35
CA ASN A 94 -9.57 1.24 -18.12
C ASN A 94 -8.19 0.89 -17.57
N ALA A 95 -7.27 0.48 -18.44
CA ALA A 95 -5.89 0.17 -18.06
C ALA A 95 -5.20 1.36 -17.39
N GLY A 96 -5.35 2.57 -17.93
CA GLY A 96 -4.82 3.79 -17.34
C GLY A 96 -5.38 4.06 -15.94
N LYS A 97 -6.70 3.96 -15.76
CA LYS A 97 -7.36 4.14 -14.45
C LYS A 97 -6.92 3.10 -13.42
N VAL A 98 -6.80 1.84 -13.85
CA VAL A 98 -6.34 0.76 -12.97
C VAL A 98 -4.91 1.00 -12.52
N VAL A 99 -3.99 1.28 -13.46
CA VAL A 99 -2.58 1.55 -13.16
C VAL A 99 -2.44 2.70 -12.16
N GLU A 100 -3.22 3.77 -12.34
CA GLU A 100 -3.22 4.90 -11.41
C GLU A 100 -3.73 4.50 -10.02
N LEU A 101 -4.86 3.80 -9.96
CA LEU A 101 -5.48 3.38 -8.70
C LEU A 101 -4.57 2.44 -7.89
N VAL A 102 -3.96 1.44 -8.55
CA VAL A 102 -3.20 0.39 -7.88
C VAL A 102 -1.69 0.67 -7.84
N ARG A 103 -1.25 1.85 -8.23
CA ARG A 103 0.16 2.24 -8.23
C ARG A 103 0.82 1.98 -6.89
N ASP A 104 2.01 1.36 -6.92
CA ASP A 104 2.84 1.06 -5.76
C ASP A 104 2.16 0.21 -4.68
N SER A 105 1.12 -0.56 -5.04
CA SER A 105 0.45 -1.46 -4.09
C SER A 105 1.42 -2.49 -3.52
N ASP A 106 1.41 -2.65 -2.20
CA ASP A 106 2.15 -3.73 -1.52
C ASP A 106 1.53 -5.10 -1.82
N LEU A 107 0.19 -5.13 -1.98
CA LEU A 107 -0.57 -6.31 -2.35
C LEU A 107 -1.69 -5.92 -3.32
N LEU A 108 -1.68 -6.53 -4.50
CA LEU A 108 -2.70 -6.35 -5.53
C LEU A 108 -3.43 -7.67 -5.76
N PHE A 109 -4.71 -7.69 -5.42
CA PHE A 109 -5.63 -8.72 -5.89
C PHE A 109 -6.17 -8.29 -7.25
N ILE A 110 -5.97 -9.10 -8.27
CA ILE A 110 -6.42 -8.80 -9.63
C ILE A 110 -6.98 -10.06 -10.30
N GLU A 111 -8.11 -9.91 -10.99
CA GLU A 111 -8.65 -11.03 -11.75
C GLU A 111 -7.69 -11.47 -12.86
N ALA A 112 -7.68 -12.77 -13.14
CA ALA A 112 -6.94 -13.39 -14.22
C ALA A 112 -7.78 -14.55 -14.80
N GLY A 113 -8.94 -14.18 -15.35
CA GLY A 113 -9.98 -15.15 -15.70
C GLY A 113 -9.58 -16.14 -16.81
N PHE A 114 -8.70 -15.73 -17.73
CA PHE A 114 -8.39 -16.47 -18.94
C PHE A 114 -6.90 -16.44 -19.27
N LEU A 115 -6.40 -17.44 -20.00
CA LEU A 115 -5.10 -17.39 -20.66
C LEU A 115 -5.14 -16.40 -21.86
N GLN A 116 -3.99 -15.88 -22.26
CA GLN A 116 -3.90 -14.93 -23.38
C GLN A 116 -4.40 -15.54 -24.71
N GLN A 117 -4.23 -16.83 -24.90
CA GLN A 117 -4.76 -17.54 -26.08
C GLN A 117 -6.29 -17.42 -26.22
N ASP A 118 -7.00 -17.21 -25.09
CA ASP A 118 -8.44 -17.07 -25.01
C ASP A 118 -8.88 -15.60 -24.86
N ALA A 119 -8.04 -14.64 -25.27
CA ALA A 119 -8.29 -13.20 -25.12
C ALA A 119 -9.61 -12.73 -25.74
N GLY A 120 -10.01 -13.30 -26.87
CA GLY A 120 -11.30 -13.01 -27.49
C GLY A 120 -12.48 -13.41 -26.60
N HIS A 121 -12.37 -14.53 -25.90
CA HIS A 121 -13.38 -15.01 -24.96
C HIS A 121 -13.40 -14.14 -23.68
N ALA A 122 -12.23 -13.78 -23.18
CA ALA A 122 -12.08 -12.86 -22.05
C ALA A 122 -12.77 -11.50 -22.36
N ALA A 123 -12.47 -10.91 -23.50
CA ALA A 123 -13.06 -9.64 -23.93
C ALA A 123 -14.59 -9.71 -24.08
N ALA A 124 -15.13 -10.81 -24.67
CA ALA A 124 -16.57 -11.00 -24.84
C ALA A 124 -17.31 -11.12 -23.49
N ARG A 125 -16.61 -11.50 -22.44
CA ARG A 125 -17.15 -11.64 -21.07
C ARG A 125 -16.73 -10.51 -20.12
N TYR A 126 -16.01 -9.50 -20.63
CA TYR A 126 -15.52 -8.36 -19.84
C TYR A 126 -14.53 -8.73 -18.75
N HIS A 127 -13.64 -9.68 -19.02
CA HIS A 127 -12.61 -10.14 -18.09
C HIS A 127 -11.20 -9.93 -18.64
N LEU A 128 -10.22 -9.94 -17.74
CA LEU A 128 -8.81 -9.90 -18.07
C LEU A 128 -8.26 -11.30 -18.38
N THR A 129 -7.23 -11.33 -19.23
CA THR A 129 -6.32 -12.48 -19.28
C THR A 129 -5.25 -12.38 -18.20
N ALA A 130 -4.63 -13.50 -17.86
CA ALA A 130 -3.52 -13.57 -16.91
C ALA A 130 -2.33 -12.67 -17.35
N ARG A 131 -2.00 -12.68 -18.64
CA ARG A 131 -1.00 -11.78 -19.22
C ARG A 131 -1.38 -10.31 -19.01
N GLN A 132 -2.60 -9.90 -19.33
CA GLN A 132 -3.06 -8.52 -19.16
C GLN A 132 -3.00 -8.08 -17.69
N ALA A 133 -3.39 -8.96 -16.76
CA ALA A 133 -3.29 -8.72 -15.34
C ALA A 133 -1.83 -8.50 -14.89
N GLY A 134 -0.90 -9.32 -15.38
CA GLY A 134 0.53 -9.19 -15.12
C GLY A 134 1.11 -7.90 -15.68
N GLU A 135 0.75 -7.52 -16.93
CA GLU A 135 1.18 -6.27 -17.55
C GLU A 135 0.68 -5.04 -16.74
N LEU A 136 -0.58 -5.04 -16.32
CA LEU A 136 -1.14 -3.96 -15.48
C LEU A 136 -0.41 -3.85 -14.14
N ALA A 137 -0.17 -4.98 -13.48
CA ALA A 137 0.55 -5.04 -12.21
C ALA A 137 1.99 -4.49 -12.34
N LYS A 138 2.68 -4.85 -13.41
CA LYS A 138 4.03 -4.35 -13.72
C LYS A 138 4.03 -2.84 -13.99
N MET A 139 3.10 -2.36 -14.82
CA MET A 139 2.95 -0.93 -15.12
C MET A 139 2.66 -0.10 -13.87
N ALA A 140 1.92 -0.67 -12.92
CA ALA A 140 1.58 -0.04 -11.65
C ALA A 140 2.68 -0.17 -10.59
N ALA A 141 3.78 -0.87 -10.85
CA ALA A 141 4.83 -1.19 -9.88
C ALA A 141 4.28 -1.88 -8.61
N ALA A 142 3.24 -2.71 -8.74
CA ALA A 142 2.73 -3.52 -7.64
C ALA A 142 3.81 -4.51 -7.16
N ARG A 143 3.96 -4.66 -5.83
CA ARG A 143 5.05 -5.47 -5.25
C ARG A 143 4.73 -6.95 -5.20
N ASN A 144 3.48 -7.27 -4.83
CA ASN A 144 2.97 -8.63 -4.74
C ASN A 144 1.61 -8.70 -5.42
N VAL A 145 1.40 -9.71 -6.25
CA VAL A 145 0.14 -9.90 -6.99
C VAL A 145 -0.47 -11.24 -6.65
N VAL A 146 -1.76 -11.22 -6.35
CA VAL A 146 -2.58 -12.39 -6.08
C VAL A 146 -3.63 -12.49 -7.16
N PRO A 147 -3.45 -13.35 -8.17
CA PRO A 147 -4.48 -13.61 -9.17
C PRO A 147 -5.65 -14.40 -8.58
N PHE A 148 -6.83 -14.02 -8.98
CA PHE A 148 -8.08 -14.69 -8.58
C PHE A 148 -9.13 -14.62 -9.69
N HIS A 149 -10.37 -15.05 -9.40
CA HIS A 149 -11.51 -15.02 -10.33
C HIS A 149 -11.24 -15.80 -11.62
N PHE A 150 -10.65 -16.98 -11.49
CA PHE A 150 -10.37 -17.86 -12.61
C PHE A 150 -11.65 -18.39 -13.23
N SER A 151 -11.71 -18.46 -14.55
CA SER A 151 -12.83 -19.05 -15.27
C SER A 151 -12.96 -20.55 -14.94
N PRO A 152 -14.16 -21.08 -14.73
CA PRO A 152 -14.38 -22.51 -14.49
C PRO A 152 -13.80 -23.43 -15.56
N CYS A 153 -13.56 -22.95 -16.78
CA CYS A 153 -12.91 -23.76 -17.82
C CYS A 153 -11.45 -24.14 -17.49
N TYR A 154 -10.85 -23.50 -16.48
CA TYR A 154 -9.51 -23.81 -15.99
C TYR A 154 -9.52 -24.56 -14.64
N SER A 155 -10.67 -25.04 -14.16
CA SER A 155 -10.75 -25.81 -12.92
C SER A 155 -9.75 -26.95 -12.90
N GLY A 156 -8.92 -27.02 -11.84
CA GLY A 156 -7.82 -27.98 -11.70
C GLY A 156 -6.59 -27.67 -12.53
N ARG A 157 -6.58 -26.55 -13.26
CA ARG A 157 -5.44 -26.07 -14.07
C ARG A 157 -5.15 -24.58 -13.82
N GLU A 158 -5.55 -24.06 -12.67
CA GLU A 158 -5.37 -22.66 -12.28
C GLU A 158 -3.90 -22.24 -12.24
N ILE A 159 -3.02 -23.23 -12.10
CA ILE A 159 -1.56 -23.02 -12.16
C ILE A 159 -1.13 -22.38 -13.48
N LEU A 160 -1.77 -22.75 -14.61
CA LEU A 160 -1.43 -22.18 -15.92
C LEU A 160 -1.66 -20.66 -15.97
N LEU A 161 -2.73 -20.17 -15.32
CA LEU A 161 -3.03 -18.73 -15.24
C LEU A 161 -2.01 -18.01 -14.37
N ARG A 162 -1.58 -18.64 -13.26
CA ARG A 162 -0.55 -18.10 -12.38
C ARG A 162 0.82 -18.04 -13.06
N ASP A 163 1.18 -19.08 -13.78
CA ASP A 163 2.44 -19.18 -14.52
C ASP A 163 2.49 -18.11 -15.62
N GLU A 164 1.43 -17.98 -16.42
CA GLU A 164 1.35 -16.93 -17.44
C GLU A 164 1.45 -15.53 -16.82
N LEU A 165 0.72 -15.27 -15.72
CA LEU A 165 0.82 -13.96 -15.04
C LEU A 165 2.25 -13.70 -14.56
N ALA A 166 2.93 -14.71 -14.02
CA ALA A 166 4.29 -14.61 -13.49
C ALA A 166 5.33 -14.24 -14.56
N GLU A 167 5.08 -14.56 -15.82
CA GLU A 167 5.94 -14.11 -16.93
C GLU A 167 5.90 -12.59 -17.16
N TYR A 168 4.81 -11.94 -16.78
CA TYR A 168 4.56 -10.52 -17.07
C TYR A 168 4.54 -9.61 -15.84
N GLY A 169 4.40 -10.15 -14.64
CA GLY A 169 4.32 -9.38 -13.40
C GLY A 169 4.75 -10.14 -12.16
N PRO A 170 4.90 -9.47 -11.02
CA PRO A 170 5.28 -10.10 -9.76
C PRO A 170 4.11 -10.90 -9.18
N VAL A 171 4.30 -12.19 -8.95
CA VAL A 171 3.31 -13.06 -8.28
C VAL A 171 3.73 -13.32 -6.84
N SER A 172 2.80 -13.23 -5.92
CA SER A 172 3.04 -13.61 -4.53
C SER A 172 3.16 -15.14 -4.41
N PRO A 173 4.27 -15.68 -3.88
CA PRO A 173 4.48 -17.12 -3.79
C PRO A 173 3.56 -17.81 -2.77
N ASP A 174 3.03 -17.09 -1.79
CA ASP A 174 2.43 -17.68 -0.58
C ASP A 174 0.91 -17.59 -0.45
N VAL A 175 0.20 -16.99 -1.39
CA VAL A 175 -1.26 -16.89 -1.29
C VAL A 175 -1.92 -18.05 -2.03
N ARG A 176 -2.18 -19.14 -1.29
CA ARG A 176 -3.09 -20.18 -1.78
C ARG A 176 -4.51 -19.65 -1.78
N PRO A 177 -5.30 -19.84 -2.85
CA PRO A 177 -6.71 -19.52 -2.79
C PRO A 177 -7.38 -20.38 -1.71
N VAL A 178 -8.22 -19.73 -0.91
CA VAL A 178 -9.14 -20.40 0.01
C VAL A 178 -10.25 -21.04 -0.79
#